data_da624df8582c881f9775a2efa8d2816a
#
_entry.id   da624df8582c881f9775a2efa8d2816a
#
_cell.length_a   1.000
_cell.length_b   1.000
_cell.length_c   1.000
_cell.angle_alpha   90.00
_cell.angle_beta   90.00
_cell.angle_gamma   90.00
#
_symmetry.space_group_name_H-M   'P 1'
#
loop_
_entity.id
_entity.type
_entity.pdbx_description
1 polymer ?
#
loop_
_entity_poly.entity_id
_entity_poly.type
_entity_poly.pdbx_seq_one_letter_code
_entity_poly.pdbx_strand_id
1 'polypeptide(L)'
;ISGGSKNQSFFLSLSNYDQQGIVRKTGYDKTTVRFNGEQKYGKLTVSANVTYSISKTDKTLTSGGLWGSGGTGTMTALYGWPLQEDMSHYLNDDGTKYRLFDGVWELAEDKENPYWIINKDKMYDKTHRFTGALSGNFKITDWWDVTARFGYDNYTTDAYTYIAPGSVVKDLYQNGRLSKSDYRYEYWSSNVMTNLHKTFGDFDLGLMLGTTAESTELLNQTHWGYNFTTPGTVSFTNIAPGEQFFNDFTTKKRLVGVYGEARASYKNLAYLTFTGRNDWSSTLPLN
;
A
#
# COMPACT_ATOMS: atom_id res chain seq x y z
N ILE A 1 -10.12 -4.81 -24.05
CA ILE A 1 -9.74 -5.12 -25.44
C ILE A 1 -8.71 -6.24 -25.39
N SER A 2 -8.91 -7.27 -26.19
CA SER A 2 -7.94 -8.36 -26.34
C SER A 2 -7.82 -8.76 -27.79
N GLY A 3 -6.68 -9.30 -28.15
CA GLY A 3 -6.43 -9.78 -29.49
C GLY A 3 -5.18 -10.66 -29.54
N GLY A 4 -4.98 -11.31 -30.67
CA GLY A 4 -3.80 -12.15 -30.84
C GLY A 4 -3.81 -12.94 -32.12
N SER A 5 -2.72 -13.68 -32.29
CA SER A 5 -2.51 -14.64 -33.38
C SER A 5 -1.81 -15.89 -32.81
N LYS A 6 -1.40 -16.80 -33.67
CA LYS A 6 -0.64 -18.01 -33.24
C LYS A 6 0.63 -17.67 -32.42
N ASN A 7 1.24 -16.52 -32.68
CA ASN A 7 2.55 -16.16 -32.11
C ASN A 7 2.50 -14.96 -31.16
N GLN A 8 1.34 -14.34 -30.97
CA GLN A 8 1.18 -13.17 -30.11
C GLN A 8 -0.18 -13.12 -29.49
N SER A 9 -0.26 -12.60 -28.28
CA SER A 9 -1.50 -12.27 -27.59
C SER A 9 -1.32 -10.99 -26.80
N PHE A 10 -2.39 -10.21 -26.69
CA PHE A 10 -2.41 -9.05 -25.81
C PHE A 10 -3.79 -8.87 -25.18
N PHE A 11 -3.78 -8.24 -24.03
CA PHE A 11 -4.96 -7.81 -23.29
C PHE A 11 -4.70 -6.43 -22.73
N LEU A 12 -5.63 -5.50 -22.96
CA LEU A 12 -5.65 -4.16 -22.39
C LEU A 12 -6.97 -3.96 -21.67
N SER A 13 -6.93 -3.51 -20.41
CA SER A 13 -8.12 -3.12 -19.67
C SER A 13 -7.95 -1.78 -18.98
N LEU A 14 -9.06 -1.04 -18.92
CA LEU A 14 -9.25 0.14 -18.12
C LEU A 14 -10.43 -0.14 -17.18
N SER A 15 -10.25 0.09 -15.89
CA SER A 15 -11.33 -0.03 -14.92
C SER A 15 -11.33 1.18 -13.99
N ASN A 16 -12.54 1.58 -13.61
CA ASN A 16 -12.78 2.53 -12.55
C ASN A 16 -13.64 1.86 -11.48
N TYR A 17 -13.31 2.10 -10.23
CA TYR A 17 -14.02 1.63 -9.06
C TYR A 17 -14.29 2.82 -8.16
N ASP A 18 -15.55 3.01 -7.78
CA ASP A 18 -16.02 4.03 -6.84
C ASP A 18 -16.80 3.35 -5.73
N GLN A 19 -16.49 3.68 -4.48
CA GLN A 19 -17.15 3.16 -3.31
C GLN A 19 -17.37 4.26 -2.29
N GLN A 20 -18.61 4.43 -1.84
CA GLN A 20 -18.95 5.28 -0.71
C GLN A 20 -18.88 4.48 0.59
N GLY A 21 -18.32 5.09 1.63
CA GLY A 21 -18.26 4.50 2.96
C GLY A 21 -19.59 4.64 3.71
N ILE A 22 -19.76 3.91 4.80
CA ILE A 22 -20.92 4.00 5.70
C ILE A 22 -20.98 5.38 6.37
N VAL A 23 -19.84 5.94 6.74
CA VAL A 23 -19.74 7.31 7.26
C VAL A 23 -19.76 8.28 6.09
N ARG A 24 -20.62 9.29 6.15
CA ARG A 24 -20.71 10.34 5.12
C ARG A 24 -19.32 10.96 4.87
N LYS A 25 -19.04 11.33 3.61
CA LYS A 25 -17.77 11.91 3.14
C LYS A 25 -16.56 10.99 3.26
N THR A 26 -16.76 9.70 3.50
CA THR A 26 -15.73 8.69 3.33
C THR A 26 -15.97 7.91 2.05
N GLY A 27 -14.90 7.52 1.39
CA GLY A 27 -15.00 6.81 0.12
C GLY A 27 -13.66 6.31 -0.37
N TYR A 28 -13.71 5.53 -1.44
CA TYR A 28 -12.55 4.99 -2.12
C TYR A 28 -12.76 5.00 -3.63
N ASP A 29 -11.89 5.71 -4.33
CA ASP A 29 -11.86 5.77 -5.78
C ASP A 29 -10.59 5.10 -6.29
N LYS A 30 -10.70 4.31 -7.36
CA LYS A 30 -9.53 3.70 -8.00
C LYS A 30 -9.71 3.59 -9.50
N THR A 31 -8.76 4.13 -10.24
CA THR A 31 -8.63 3.91 -11.68
C THR A 31 -7.43 3.00 -11.94
N THR A 32 -7.61 1.98 -12.76
CA THR A 32 -6.56 1.01 -13.09
C THR A 32 -6.46 0.81 -14.59
N VAL A 33 -5.25 0.89 -15.12
CA VAL A 33 -4.89 0.48 -16.48
C VAL A 33 -4.04 -0.77 -16.38
N ARG A 34 -4.37 -1.81 -17.15
CA ARG A 34 -3.61 -3.05 -17.20
C ARG A 34 -3.32 -3.45 -18.64
N PHE A 35 -2.09 -3.82 -18.89
CA PHE A 35 -1.64 -4.43 -20.13
C PHE A 35 -0.97 -5.77 -19.83
N ASN A 36 -1.35 -6.81 -20.59
CA ASN A 36 -0.66 -8.09 -20.61
C ASN A 36 -0.36 -8.43 -22.07
N GLY A 37 0.84 -8.92 -22.33
CA GLY A 37 1.24 -9.31 -23.67
C GLY A 37 2.18 -10.50 -23.67
N GLU A 38 2.06 -11.35 -24.68
CA GLU A 38 3.01 -12.43 -24.98
C GLU A 38 3.34 -12.41 -26.46
N GLN A 39 4.61 -12.60 -26.77
CA GLN A 39 5.11 -12.70 -28.12
C GLN A 39 6.10 -13.84 -28.25
N LYS A 40 5.93 -14.65 -29.30
CA LYS A 40 6.84 -15.75 -29.66
C LYS A 40 7.65 -15.40 -30.90
N TYR A 41 8.98 -15.46 -30.75
CA TYR A 41 9.95 -15.23 -31.80
C TYR A 41 10.81 -16.50 -31.98
N GLY A 42 10.33 -17.45 -32.77
CA GLY A 42 11.00 -18.73 -32.93
C GLY A 42 11.19 -19.47 -31.60
N LYS A 43 12.42 -19.53 -31.11
CA LYS A 43 12.79 -20.18 -29.84
C LYS A 43 12.61 -19.29 -28.60
N LEU A 44 12.37 -18.00 -28.78
CA LEU A 44 12.17 -17.04 -27.70
C LEU A 44 10.69 -16.73 -27.49
N THR A 45 10.22 -16.87 -26.26
CA THR A 45 8.91 -16.37 -25.83
C THR A 45 9.14 -15.26 -24.81
N VAL A 46 8.57 -14.08 -25.06
CA VAL A 46 8.61 -12.94 -24.14
C VAL A 46 7.20 -12.62 -23.68
N SER A 47 7.00 -12.42 -22.39
CA SER A 47 5.74 -11.96 -21.83
C SER A 47 5.95 -10.74 -20.93
N ALA A 48 5.02 -9.81 -20.98
CA ALA A 48 4.99 -8.62 -20.15
C ALA A 48 3.61 -8.43 -19.54
N ASN A 49 3.59 -8.11 -18.25
CA ASN A 49 2.39 -7.74 -17.51
C ASN A 49 2.66 -6.41 -16.81
N VAL A 50 1.83 -5.42 -17.07
CA VAL A 50 1.98 -4.09 -16.49
C VAL A 50 0.62 -3.63 -15.96
N THR A 51 0.61 -3.11 -14.75
CA THR A 51 -0.56 -2.50 -14.14
C THR A 51 -0.16 -1.16 -13.52
N TYR A 52 -0.89 -0.13 -13.85
CA TYR A 52 -0.79 1.15 -13.17
C TYR A 52 -2.13 1.52 -12.56
N SER A 53 -2.13 1.96 -11.32
CA SER A 53 -3.34 2.41 -10.65
C SER A 53 -3.12 3.68 -9.86
N ILE A 54 -4.15 4.52 -9.87
CA ILE A 54 -4.28 5.69 -9.01
C ILE A 54 -5.49 5.44 -8.12
N SER A 55 -5.33 5.62 -6.81
CA SER A 55 -6.44 5.54 -5.88
C SER A 55 -6.43 6.70 -4.92
N LYS A 56 -7.63 7.06 -4.45
CA LYS A 56 -7.86 8.03 -3.39
C LYS A 56 -8.79 7.42 -2.36
N THR A 57 -8.43 7.54 -1.09
CA THR A 57 -9.27 7.16 0.04
C THR A 57 -9.61 8.41 0.83
N ASP A 58 -10.86 8.84 0.83
CA ASP A 58 -11.35 9.87 1.74
C ASP A 58 -11.74 9.21 3.07
N LYS A 59 -11.16 9.70 4.16
CA LYS A 59 -11.22 9.09 5.50
C LYS A 59 -11.89 10.01 6.51
N THR A 60 -12.17 9.45 7.66
CA THR A 60 -12.54 10.20 8.87
C THR A 60 -11.67 9.76 10.03
N LEU A 61 -11.72 10.47 11.15
CA LEU A 61 -11.01 10.08 12.36
C LEU A 61 -11.42 8.67 12.82
N THR A 62 -10.42 7.83 13.04
CA THR A 62 -10.62 6.50 13.64
C THR A 62 -10.02 6.49 15.04
N SER A 63 -10.69 5.81 15.98
CA SER A 63 -10.16 5.59 17.31
C SER A 63 -9.28 4.35 17.33
N GLY A 64 -8.14 4.42 18.01
CA GLY A 64 -7.22 3.30 18.17
C GLY A 64 -7.70 2.21 19.15
N GLY A 65 -8.87 2.37 19.80
CA GLY A 65 -9.43 1.40 20.75
C GLY A 65 -10.64 1.93 21.49
N LEU A 66 -11.40 1.03 22.12
CA LEU A 66 -12.56 1.35 22.94
C LEU A 66 -12.17 1.91 24.32
N TRP A 67 -10.94 1.66 24.77
CA TRP A 67 -10.43 2.01 26.11
C TRP A 67 -9.08 2.73 26.00
N GLY A 68 -8.85 3.70 26.85
CA GLY A 68 -7.64 4.53 26.88
C GLY A 68 -7.76 5.80 26.05
N SER A 69 -6.66 6.47 25.77
CA SER A 69 -6.55 7.77 25.06
C SER A 69 -7.18 7.82 23.66
N GLY A 70 -8.04 6.89 23.32
CA GLY A 70 -8.55 6.64 22.00
C GLY A 70 -10.01 6.97 21.75
N GLY A 71 -10.73 7.59 22.66
CA GLY A 71 -12.13 7.96 22.47
C GLY A 71 -12.42 9.05 21.43
N THR A 72 -11.58 9.17 20.41
CA THR A 72 -11.50 10.34 19.51
C THR A 72 -12.03 10.08 18.10
N GLY A 73 -12.45 8.86 17.77
CA GLY A 73 -12.91 8.52 16.43
C GLY A 73 -14.37 8.94 16.18
N THR A 74 -14.72 9.16 14.92
CA THR A 74 -16.07 9.54 14.49
C THR A 74 -17.16 8.59 15.01
N MET A 75 -16.91 7.28 14.97
CA MET A 75 -17.87 6.30 15.48
C MET A 75 -17.97 6.34 17.01
N THR A 76 -16.85 6.55 17.70
CA THR A 76 -16.86 6.73 19.16
C THR A 76 -17.64 8.00 19.55
N ALA A 77 -17.43 9.08 18.82
CA ALA A 77 -18.19 10.32 19.00
C ALA A 77 -19.69 10.10 18.75
N LEU A 78 -20.04 9.36 17.71
CA LEU A 78 -21.43 9.01 17.38
C LEU A 78 -22.11 8.22 18.52
N TYR A 79 -21.45 7.17 19.01
CA TYR A 79 -22.01 6.33 20.08
C TYR A 79 -22.01 7.03 21.45
N GLY A 80 -21.10 7.96 21.66
CA GLY A 80 -20.99 8.73 22.90
C GLY A 80 -21.86 10.00 22.93
N TRP A 81 -22.51 10.37 21.81
CA TRP A 81 -23.33 11.56 21.76
C TRP A 81 -24.63 11.36 22.54
N PRO A 82 -25.05 12.33 23.39
CA PRO A 82 -26.30 12.22 24.15
C PRO A 82 -27.50 12.13 23.22
N LEU A 83 -28.44 11.23 23.54
CA LEU A 83 -29.65 11.01 22.73
C LEU A 83 -30.61 12.21 22.72
N GLN A 84 -30.51 13.08 23.72
CA GLN A 84 -31.33 14.28 23.83
C GLN A 84 -30.84 15.45 22.97
N GLU A 85 -29.60 15.34 22.46
CA GLU A 85 -28.94 16.41 21.72
C GLU A 85 -28.94 16.13 20.24
N ASP A 86 -29.31 17.13 19.43
CA ASP A 86 -29.22 17.04 17.97
C ASP A 86 -27.78 17.20 17.52
N MET A 87 -27.16 16.09 17.10
CA MET A 87 -25.79 16.09 16.61
C MET A 87 -25.60 16.89 15.30
N SER A 88 -26.66 17.20 14.55
CA SER A 88 -26.58 18.03 13.35
C SER A 88 -26.34 19.51 13.70
N HIS A 89 -26.63 19.91 14.92
CA HIS A 89 -26.31 21.21 15.48
C HIS A 89 -24.82 21.22 15.96
N TYR A 90 -23.89 21.28 15.03
CA TYR A 90 -22.44 21.26 15.30
C TYR A 90 -21.78 22.66 15.22
N LEU A 91 -22.55 23.69 14.84
CA LEU A 91 -22.14 25.10 14.74
C LEU A 91 -23.13 26.00 15.46
N ASN A 92 -22.61 27.06 16.07
CA ASN A 92 -23.36 28.20 16.52
C ASN A 92 -23.77 29.11 15.35
N ASP A 93 -24.65 30.07 15.54
CA ASP A 93 -25.12 31.01 14.51
C ASP A 93 -23.98 31.85 13.91
N ASP A 94 -22.93 32.10 14.67
CA ASP A 94 -21.70 32.81 14.23
C ASP A 94 -20.72 31.92 13.50
N GLY A 95 -21.04 30.63 13.29
CA GLY A 95 -20.18 29.66 12.61
C GLY A 95 -19.07 29.06 13.48
N THR A 96 -18.97 29.41 14.74
CA THR A 96 -18.11 28.76 15.72
C THR A 96 -18.62 27.37 16.07
N LYS A 97 -17.78 26.55 16.70
CA LYS A 97 -18.20 25.20 17.11
C LYS A 97 -19.24 25.27 18.25
N TYR A 98 -20.35 24.56 18.04
CA TYR A 98 -21.25 24.27 19.15
C TYR A 98 -20.62 23.26 20.11
N ARG A 99 -20.56 23.59 21.38
CA ARG A 99 -19.98 22.75 22.44
C ARG A 99 -21.07 22.31 23.38
N LEU A 100 -21.10 21.02 23.66
CA LEU A 100 -22.17 20.42 24.48
C LEU A 100 -22.20 20.99 25.91
N PHE A 101 -21.04 21.27 26.48
CA PHE A 101 -20.90 21.78 27.84
C PHE A 101 -20.41 23.24 27.93
N ASP A 102 -20.36 23.93 26.80
CA ASP A 102 -20.07 25.39 26.68
C ASP A 102 -18.98 25.93 27.64
N GLY A 103 -17.86 25.21 27.72
CA GLY A 103 -16.74 25.62 28.55
C GLY A 103 -16.88 25.43 30.04
N VAL A 104 -17.99 24.86 30.52
CA VAL A 104 -18.20 24.52 31.94
C VAL A 104 -17.29 23.39 32.39
N TRP A 105 -16.92 22.52 31.42
CA TRP A 105 -16.08 21.36 31.63
C TRP A 105 -14.70 21.56 30.98
N GLU A 106 -13.67 20.91 31.53
CA GLU A 106 -12.40 20.80 30.86
C GLU A 106 -12.55 20.07 29.51
N LEU A 107 -11.66 20.35 28.57
CA LEU A 107 -11.72 19.77 27.21
C LEU A 107 -11.82 18.23 27.19
N ALA A 108 -11.19 17.57 28.15
CA ALA A 108 -11.23 16.11 28.27
C ALA A 108 -12.62 15.56 28.58
N GLU A 109 -13.49 16.40 29.17
CA GLU A 109 -14.85 16.04 29.55
C GLU A 109 -15.90 16.36 28.46
N ASP A 110 -15.55 17.25 27.52
CA ASP A 110 -16.45 17.59 26.40
C ASP A 110 -16.49 16.45 25.37
N LYS A 111 -17.59 16.37 24.64
CA LYS A 111 -17.77 15.35 23.60
C LYS A 111 -17.57 15.94 22.23
N GLU A 112 -16.74 15.26 21.42
CA GLU A 112 -16.60 15.65 20.03
C GLU A 112 -17.86 15.36 19.24
N ASN A 113 -18.31 16.35 18.47
CA ASN A 113 -19.49 16.17 17.63
C ASN A 113 -19.10 15.43 16.33
N PRO A 114 -19.77 14.29 16.00
CA PRO A 114 -19.45 13.53 14.79
C PRO A 114 -19.65 14.33 13.49
N TYR A 115 -20.62 15.26 13.46
CA TYR A 115 -20.82 16.16 12.31
C TYR A 115 -19.72 17.22 12.19
N TRP A 116 -19.14 17.68 13.33
CA TRP A 116 -17.95 18.51 13.28
C TRP A 116 -16.80 17.77 12.60
N ILE A 117 -16.50 16.56 13.03
CA ILE A 117 -15.41 15.75 12.47
C ILE A 117 -15.59 15.60 10.95
N ILE A 118 -16.74 15.12 10.48
CA ILE A 118 -16.93 14.84 9.05
C ILE A 118 -17.05 16.10 8.18
N ASN A 119 -17.33 17.27 8.76
CA ASN A 119 -17.50 18.52 8.01
C ASN A 119 -16.30 19.47 8.08
N LYS A 120 -15.53 19.45 9.16
CA LYS A 120 -14.43 20.40 9.40
C LYS A 120 -13.07 19.74 9.28
N ASP A 121 -12.92 18.49 9.71
CA ASP A 121 -11.68 17.76 9.54
C ASP A 121 -11.55 17.21 8.11
N LYS A 122 -10.32 17.02 7.66
CA LYS A 122 -10.07 16.50 6.33
C LYS A 122 -8.94 15.47 6.38
N MET A 123 -9.23 14.28 5.92
CA MET A 123 -8.28 13.19 5.86
C MET A 123 -8.41 12.44 4.56
N TYR A 124 -7.30 12.23 3.90
CA TYR A 124 -7.26 11.40 2.70
C TYR A 124 -5.87 10.82 2.46
N ASP A 125 -5.84 9.71 1.72
CA ASP A 125 -4.64 9.17 1.10
C ASP A 125 -4.81 9.18 -0.42
N LYS A 126 -3.72 9.47 -1.12
CA LYS A 126 -3.61 9.28 -2.57
C LYS A 126 -2.46 8.34 -2.85
N THR A 127 -2.74 7.26 -3.56
CA THR A 127 -1.73 6.26 -3.89
C THR A 127 -1.60 6.12 -5.40
N HIS A 128 -0.36 6.18 -5.87
CA HIS A 128 0.06 5.84 -7.21
C HIS A 128 0.84 4.53 -7.14
N ARG A 129 0.40 3.50 -7.87
CA ARG A 129 1.09 2.21 -7.88
C ARG A 129 1.35 1.71 -9.29
N PHE A 130 2.58 1.34 -9.53
CA PHE A 130 3.01 0.64 -10.72
C PHE A 130 3.46 -0.77 -10.34
N THR A 131 2.93 -1.77 -11.04
CA THR A 131 3.36 -3.16 -10.92
C THR A 131 3.69 -3.68 -12.30
N GLY A 132 4.88 -4.22 -12.49
CA GLY A 132 5.34 -4.75 -13.76
C GLY A 132 6.03 -6.10 -13.60
N ALA A 133 5.84 -6.98 -14.58
CA ALA A 133 6.59 -8.22 -14.70
C ALA A 133 6.97 -8.44 -16.16
N LEU A 134 8.23 -8.78 -16.39
CA LEU A 134 8.78 -9.19 -17.68
C LEU A 134 9.32 -10.61 -17.54
N SER A 135 9.02 -11.48 -18.49
CA SER A 135 9.53 -12.83 -18.53
C SER A 135 9.99 -13.17 -19.94
N GLY A 136 11.14 -13.82 -20.03
CA GLY A 136 11.69 -14.37 -21.27
C GLY A 136 12.03 -15.83 -21.07
N ASN A 137 11.55 -16.70 -21.96
CA ASN A 137 11.96 -18.11 -22.04
C ASN A 137 12.62 -18.34 -23.40
N PHE A 138 13.84 -18.86 -23.38
CA PHE A 138 14.60 -19.19 -24.57
C PHE A 138 14.91 -20.69 -24.63
N LYS A 139 14.36 -21.38 -25.63
CA LYS A 139 14.63 -22.80 -25.92
C LYS A 139 15.94 -22.93 -26.66
N ILE A 140 17.00 -23.34 -25.98
CA ILE A 140 18.31 -23.59 -26.61
C ILE A 140 18.22 -24.80 -27.50
N THR A 141 17.70 -25.91 -26.92
CA THR A 141 17.39 -27.17 -27.61
C THR A 141 15.99 -27.65 -27.18
N ASP A 142 15.55 -28.80 -27.66
CA ASP A 142 14.26 -29.40 -27.24
C ASP A 142 14.29 -29.90 -25.78
N TRP A 143 15.48 -30.11 -25.22
CA TRP A 143 15.69 -30.63 -23.87
C TRP A 143 16.33 -29.60 -22.91
N TRP A 144 16.61 -28.38 -23.38
CA TRP A 144 17.25 -27.33 -22.59
C TRP A 144 16.65 -25.97 -22.86
N ASP A 145 16.13 -25.33 -21.81
CA ASP A 145 15.65 -23.96 -21.86
C ASP A 145 16.21 -23.11 -20.70
N VAL A 146 16.22 -21.81 -20.91
CA VAL A 146 16.55 -20.80 -19.92
C VAL A 146 15.37 -19.83 -19.80
N THR A 147 14.96 -19.55 -18.57
CA THR A 147 13.93 -18.56 -18.25
C THR A 147 14.53 -17.47 -17.39
N ALA A 148 14.33 -16.22 -17.80
CA ALA A 148 14.62 -15.04 -16.99
C ALA A 148 13.32 -14.31 -16.68
N ARG A 149 13.15 -13.86 -15.43
CA ARG A 149 12.00 -13.08 -14.96
C ARG A 149 12.47 -11.87 -14.19
N PHE A 150 11.82 -10.76 -14.40
CA PHE A 150 12.01 -9.54 -13.64
C PHE A 150 10.65 -9.02 -13.20
N GLY A 151 10.50 -8.72 -11.91
CA GLY A 151 9.31 -8.12 -11.31
C GLY A 151 9.67 -6.79 -10.68
N TYR A 152 8.77 -5.82 -10.80
CA TYR A 152 8.88 -4.52 -10.17
C TYR A 152 7.53 -4.07 -9.62
N ASP A 153 7.49 -3.67 -8.35
CA ASP A 153 6.31 -3.11 -7.68
C ASP A 153 6.74 -1.84 -6.94
N ASN A 154 6.14 -0.73 -7.31
CA ASN A 154 6.41 0.55 -6.68
C ASN A 154 5.10 1.25 -6.39
N TYR A 155 4.97 1.84 -5.18
CA TYR A 155 3.91 2.78 -4.90
C TYR A 155 4.39 3.95 -4.05
N THR A 156 3.75 5.09 -4.28
CA THR A 156 3.83 6.28 -3.44
C THR A 156 2.45 6.59 -2.89
N THR A 157 2.38 6.90 -1.59
CA THR A 157 1.14 7.29 -0.92
C THR A 157 1.36 8.62 -0.21
N ASP A 158 0.64 9.65 -0.68
CA ASP A 158 0.55 10.95 -0.01
C ASP A 158 -0.63 10.89 0.96
N ALA A 159 -0.35 10.91 2.26
CA ALA A 159 -1.36 10.96 3.30
C ALA A 159 -1.48 12.38 3.86
N TYR A 160 -2.70 12.83 4.01
CA TYR A 160 -3.03 14.16 4.52
C TYR A 160 -4.01 14.06 5.67
N THR A 161 -3.72 14.76 6.77
CA THR A 161 -4.62 14.91 7.91
C THR A 161 -4.65 16.37 8.35
N TYR A 162 -5.83 16.95 8.34
CA TYR A 162 -6.13 18.25 8.93
C TYR A 162 -7.24 18.07 9.96
N ILE A 163 -7.00 18.56 11.17
CA ILE A 163 -7.98 18.67 12.24
C ILE A 163 -8.22 20.14 12.45
N ALA A 164 -9.48 20.54 12.38
CA ALA A 164 -9.86 21.94 12.46
C ALA A 164 -9.67 22.49 13.88
N PRO A 165 -9.29 23.78 14.03
CA PRO A 165 -9.31 24.46 15.31
C PRO A 165 -10.70 24.36 15.96
N GLY A 166 -10.74 24.17 17.27
CA GLY A 166 -11.95 23.92 18.03
C GLY A 166 -12.24 22.44 18.31
N SER A 167 -11.40 21.52 17.79
CA SER A 167 -11.53 20.10 18.14
C SER A 167 -11.30 19.87 19.63
N VAL A 168 -12.13 19.02 20.22
CA VAL A 168 -12.03 18.58 21.62
C VAL A 168 -11.58 17.13 21.75
N VAL A 169 -11.13 16.50 20.65
CA VAL A 169 -10.62 15.12 20.68
C VAL A 169 -9.33 14.97 21.49
N LYS A 170 -8.51 16.00 21.53
CA LYS A 170 -7.30 16.11 22.37
C LYS A 170 -6.98 17.57 22.61
N ASP A 171 -6.47 17.89 23.78
CA ASP A 171 -6.04 19.25 24.16
C ASP A 171 -5.07 19.84 23.13
N LEU A 172 -4.13 19.05 22.64
CA LEU A 172 -3.17 19.43 21.61
C LEU A 172 -3.80 19.86 20.27
N TYR A 173 -5.09 19.56 20.04
CA TYR A 173 -5.77 19.84 18.78
C TYR A 173 -6.71 21.03 18.85
N GLN A 174 -6.82 21.70 20.01
CA GLN A 174 -7.67 22.88 20.18
C GLN A 174 -7.48 23.94 19.09
N ASN A 175 -6.23 24.23 18.76
CA ASN A 175 -5.88 25.19 17.73
C ASN A 175 -5.54 24.52 16.39
N GLY A 176 -6.02 23.27 16.22
CA GLY A 176 -5.87 22.50 15.01
C GLY A 176 -4.57 21.71 14.90
N ARG A 177 -4.55 20.80 13.93
CA ARG A 177 -3.41 19.97 13.60
C ARG A 177 -3.30 19.80 12.08
N LEU A 178 -2.07 19.79 11.59
CA LEU A 178 -1.74 19.42 10.22
C LEU A 178 -0.73 18.28 10.22
N SER A 179 -0.95 17.25 9.38
CA SER A 179 0.01 16.20 9.13
C SER A 179 0.03 15.85 7.64
N LYS A 180 1.24 15.71 7.10
CA LYS A 180 1.47 15.18 5.76
C LYS A 180 2.49 14.07 5.86
N SER A 181 2.21 12.94 5.21
CA SER A 181 3.13 11.81 5.16
C SER A 181 3.31 11.36 3.72
N ASP A 182 4.54 11.04 3.38
CA ASP A 182 4.96 10.47 2.10
C ASP A 182 5.50 9.07 2.37
N TYR A 183 4.78 8.06 1.89
CA TYR A 183 5.18 6.66 1.95
C TYR A 183 5.61 6.23 0.56
N ARG A 184 6.84 5.72 0.45
CA ARG A 184 7.36 5.14 -0.79
C ARG A 184 7.76 3.70 -0.53
N TYR A 185 7.24 2.83 -1.37
CA TYR A 185 7.59 1.42 -1.39
C TYR A 185 8.16 1.07 -2.76
N GLU A 186 9.30 0.42 -2.75
CA GLU A 186 9.92 -0.12 -3.95
C GLU A 186 10.32 -1.57 -3.70
N TYR A 187 9.88 -2.44 -4.57
CA TYR A 187 10.28 -3.83 -4.61
C TYR A 187 10.66 -4.22 -6.02
N TRP A 188 11.78 -4.88 -6.16
CA TRP A 188 12.10 -5.59 -7.38
C TRP A 188 12.59 -7.00 -7.07
N SER A 189 12.33 -7.90 -8.02
CA SER A 189 12.81 -9.26 -8.00
C SER A 189 13.35 -9.67 -9.36
N SER A 190 14.40 -10.43 -9.37
CA SER A 190 14.90 -11.11 -10.57
C SER A 190 15.06 -12.59 -10.29
N ASN A 191 14.76 -13.39 -11.30
CA ASN A 191 14.90 -14.83 -11.25
C ASN A 191 15.44 -15.31 -12.60
N VAL A 192 16.52 -16.05 -12.56
CA VAL A 192 17.04 -16.73 -13.75
C VAL A 192 17.14 -18.21 -13.42
N MET A 193 16.57 -19.03 -14.29
CA MET A 193 16.61 -20.48 -14.13
C MET A 193 16.89 -21.17 -15.46
N THR A 194 17.56 -22.31 -15.38
CA THR A 194 17.76 -23.21 -16.51
C THR A 194 17.15 -24.56 -16.22
N ASN A 195 16.48 -25.13 -17.19
CA ASN A 195 15.85 -26.44 -17.11
C ASN A 195 16.46 -27.36 -18.17
N LEU A 196 16.87 -28.54 -17.74
CA LEU A 196 17.29 -29.62 -18.59
C LEU A 196 16.38 -30.81 -18.35
N HIS A 197 15.85 -31.36 -19.42
CA HIS A 197 14.94 -32.51 -19.34
C HIS A 197 15.20 -33.45 -20.50
N LYS A 198 15.53 -34.71 -20.21
CA LYS A 198 15.84 -35.68 -21.23
C LYS A 198 15.51 -37.10 -20.81
N THR A 199 14.93 -37.85 -21.75
CA THR A 199 14.58 -39.25 -21.58
C THR A 199 15.70 -40.13 -22.14
N PHE A 200 16.13 -41.13 -21.35
CA PHE A 200 17.12 -42.14 -21.70
C PHE A 200 16.54 -43.53 -21.47
N GLY A 201 16.00 -44.11 -22.52
CA GLY A 201 15.32 -45.42 -22.44
C GLY A 201 14.10 -45.34 -21.48
N ASP A 202 14.18 -46.13 -20.41
CA ASP A 202 13.11 -46.15 -19.36
C ASP A 202 13.23 -45.06 -18.30
N PHE A 203 14.28 -44.26 -18.35
CA PHE A 203 14.56 -43.18 -17.38
C PHE A 203 14.21 -41.80 -17.96
N ASP A 204 13.49 -41.03 -17.18
CA ASP A 204 13.23 -39.61 -17.46
C ASP A 204 13.93 -38.76 -16.41
N LEU A 205 14.83 -37.89 -16.87
CA LEU A 205 15.72 -37.09 -16.01
C LEU A 205 15.44 -35.61 -16.21
N GLY A 206 15.32 -34.87 -15.11
CA GLY A 206 15.18 -33.42 -15.08
C GLY A 206 16.17 -32.78 -14.12
N LEU A 207 16.76 -31.67 -14.52
CA LEU A 207 17.56 -30.80 -13.65
C LEU A 207 17.14 -29.36 -13.84
N MET A 208 16.83 -28.69 -12.74
CA MET A 208 16.60 -27.26 -12.72
C MET A 208 17.62 -26.60 -11.79
N LEU A 209 18.26 -25.56 -12.27
CA LEU A 209 19.13 -24.68 -11.46
C LEU A 209 18.66 -23.24 -11.63
N GLY A 210 18.67 -22.49 -10.54
CA GLY A 210 18.22 -21.11 -10.60
C GLY A 210 18.83 -20.22 -9.52
N THR A 211 18.69 -18.92 -9.76
CA THR A 211 19.07 -17.87 -8.82
C THR A 211 17.97 -16.83 -8.72
N THR A 212 17.81 -16.26 -7.54
CA THR A 212 16.92 -15.14 -7.27
C THR A 212 17.69 -13.99 -6.64
N ALA A 213 17.29 -12.78 -6.97
CA ALA A 213 17.72 -11.59 -6.24
C ALA A 213 16.51 -10.68 -6.04
N GLU A 214 16.37 -10.15 -4.82
CA GLU A 214 15.24 -9.31 -4.42
C GLU A 214 15.74 -8.12 -3.60
N SER A 215 15.07 -6.99 -3.76
CA SER A 215 15.28 -5.81 -2.92
C SER A 215 13.94 -5.19 -2.58
N THR A 216 13.78 -4.88 -1.31
CA THR A 216 12.65 -4.10 -0.79
C THR A 216 13.19 -2.85 -0.14
N GLU A 217 12.63 -1.70 -0.48
CA GLU A 217 12.92 -0.43 0.16
C GLU A 217 11.61 0.24 0.57
N LEU A 218 11.53 0.68 1.82
CA LEU A 218 10.42 1.44 2.37
C LEU A 218 10.96 2.75 2.93
N LEU A 219 10.44 3.86 2.46
CA LEU A 219 10.65 5.20 2.98
C LEU A 219 9.33 5.69 3.58
N ASN A 220 9.39 6.23 4.79
CA ASN A 220 8.28 6.92 5.43
C ASN A 220 8.78 8.26 5.97
N GLN A 221 8.27 9.34 5.41
CA GLN A 221 8.53 10.70 5.85
C GLN A 221 7.23 11.33 6.31
N THR A 222 7.20 11.80 7.55
CA THR A 222 6.01 12.45 8.12
C THR A 222 6.40 13.79 8.71
N HIS A 223 5.68 14.82 8.31
CA HIS A 223 5.74 16.15 8.91
C HIS A 223 4.38 16.45 9.54
N TRP A 224 4.37 16.77 10.82
CA TRP A 224 3.14 17.16 11.52
C TRP A 224 3.40 18.30 12.49
N GLY A 225 2.33 19.01 12.83
CA GLY A 225 2.38 20.08 13.81
C GLY A 225 0.98 20.45 14.29
N TYR A 226 0.95 21.24 15.34
CA TYR A 226 -0.24 21.70 16.04
C TYR A 226 -0.23 23.21 16.20
N ASN A 227 -1.37 23.76 16.67
CA ASN A 227 -1.49 25.14 17.11
C ASN A 227 -1.27 26.15 15.99
N PHE A 228 -2.22 26.24 15.06
CA PHE A 228 -2.22 27.32 14.05
C PHE A 228 -2.29 28.67 14.75
N THR A 229 -1.40 29.58 14.37
CA THR A 229 -1.33 30.93 14.95
C THR A 229 -2.35 31.88 14.35
N THR A 230 -2.72 31.69 13.08
CA THR A 230 -3.69 32.54 12.38
C THR A 230 -4.88 31.68 11.92
N PRO A 231 -6.12 32.00 12.33
CA PRO A 231 -7.31 31.30 11.87
C PRO A 231 -7.45 31.29 10.34
N GLY A 232 -7.94 30.17 9.79
CA GLY A 232 -8.25 30.04 8.37
C GLY A 232 -7.07 29.72 7.45
N THR A 233 -5.82 29.79 7.93
CA THR A 233 -4.63 29.47 7.14
C THR A 233 -4.11 28.07 7.47
N VAL A 234 -4.32 27.10 6.58
CA VAL A 234 -3.88 25.71 6.76
C VAL A 234 -2.53 25.49 6.08
N SER A 235 -1.47 25.78 6.82
CA SER A 235 -0.08 25.66 6.33
C SER A 235 0.86 25.39 7.50
N PHE A 236 1.97 24.67 7.26
CA PHE A 236 3.04 24.54 8.25
C PHE A 236 3.71 25.87 8.58
N THR A 237 3.73 26.81 7.65
CA THR A 237 4.23 28.18 7.93
C THR A 237 3.39 28.94 8.95
N ASN A 238 2.17 28.47 9.22
CA ASN A 238 1.26 28.99 10.24
C ASN A 238 1.33 28.24 11.58
N ILE A 239 2.34 27.40 11.76
CA ILE A 239 2.60 26.65 12.99
C ILE A 239 4.00 27.06 13.49
N ALA A 240 4.11 27.40 14.77
CA ALA A 240 5.40 27.77 15.34
C ALA A 240 6.45 26.65 15.17
N PRO A 241 7.73 26.95 14.90
CA PRO A 241 8.76 25.92 14.69
C PRO A 241 8.87 24.90 15.84
N GLY A 242 8.66 25.31 17.08
CA GLY A 242 8.67 24.40 18.24
C GLY A 242 7.48 23.46 18.35
N GLU A 243 6.42 23.67 17.56
CA GLU A 243 5.21 22.86 17.49
C GLU A 243 5.17 21.96 16.24
N GLN A 244 6.28 21.90 15.48
CA GLN A 244 6.42 21.09 14.30
C GLN A 244 7.38 19.93 14.54
N PHE A 245 7.04 18.78 13.99
CA PHE A 245 7.76 17.53 14.19
C PHE A 245 7.95 16.82 12.85
N PHE A 246 9.08 16.15 12.73
CA PHE A 246 9.45 15.37 11.56
C PHE A 246 9.81 13.96 11.97
N ASN A 247 9.43 13.00 11.16
CA ASN A 247 9.90 11.63 11.25
C ASN A 247 10.37 11.18 9.86
N ASP A 248 11.56 10.61 9.78
CA ASP A 248 12.14 10.06 8.57
C ASP A 248 12.66 8.65 8.89
N PHE A 249 12.14 7.67 8.19
CA PHE A 249 12.47 6.28 8.43
C PHE A 249 12.64 5.54 7.11
N THR A 250 13.79 4.93 6.91
CA THR A 250 14.09 4.11 5.73
C THR A 250 14.45 2.70 6.15
N THR A 251 13.80 1.72 5.54
CA THR A 251 14.16 0.31 5.66
C THR A 251 14.55 -0.24 4.31
N LYS A 252 15.69 -0.94 4.24
CA LYS A 252 16.13 -1.62 3.04
C LYS A 252 16.52 -3.06 3.36
N LYS A 253 15.93 -3.99 2.60
CA LYS A 253 16.22 -5.43 2.69
C LYS A 253 16.60 -5.97 1.32
N ARG A 254 17.65 -6.79 1.27
CA ARG A 254 18.09 -7.51 0.08
C ARG A 254 18.18 -8.99 0.38
N LEU A 255 17.82 -9.80 -0.61
CA LEU A 255 17.88 -11.25 -0.53
C LEU A 255 18.45 -11.77 -1.85
N VAL A 256 19.39 -12.70 -1.77
CA VAL A 256 19.91 -13.44 -2.92
C VAL A 256 19.81 -14.93 -2.58
N GLY A 257 19.35 -15.73 -3.53
CA GLY A 257 19.20 -17.16 -3.35
C GLY A 257 19.69 -17.94 -4.57
N VAL A 258 20.27 -19.10 -4.31
CA VAL A 258 20.60 -20.11 -5.32
C VAL A 258 19.83 -21.38 -4.96
N TYR A 259 19.22 -22.01 -5.96
CA TYR A 259 18.42 -23.21 -5.75
C TYR A 259 18.57 -24.20 -6.91
N GLY A 260 18.27 -25.45 -6.61
CA GLY A 260 18.30 -26.50 -7.61
C GLY A 260 17.32 -27.62 -7.27
N GLU A 261 16.90 -28.32 -8.31
CA GLU A 261 16.05 -29.50 -8.23
C GLU A 261 16.53 -30.54 -9.24
N ALA A 262 16.71 -31.78 -8.80
CA ALA A 262 16.99 -32.93 -9.64
C ALA A 262 15.83 -33.91 -9.54
N ARG A 263 15.31 -34.35 -10.66
CA ARG A 263 14.21 -35.33 -10.77
C ARG A 263 14.67 -36.53 -11.58
N ALA A 264 14.23 -37.71 -11.16
CA ALA A 264 14.39 -38.93 -11.92
C ALA A 264 13.12 -39.76 -11.84
N SER A 265 12.67 -40.30 -12.96
CA SER A 265 11.61 -41.27 -12.97
C SER A 265 12.04 -42.51 -13.75
N TYR A 266 11.52 -43.71 -13.35
CA TYR A 266 11.74 -44.99 -13.99
C TYR A 266 10.42 -45.60 -14.39
N LYS A 267 10.21 -45.81 -15.68
CA LYS A 267 9.00 -46.45 -16.29
C LYS A 267 7.68 -45.86 -15.81
N ASN A 268 7.66 -44.63 -15.32
CA ASN A 268 6.52 -44.00 -14.64
C ASN A 268 6.03 -44.76 -13.40
N LEU A 269 6.84 -45.67 -12.85
CA LEU A 269 6.52 -46.47 -11.65
C LEU A 269 7.17 -45.90 -10.39
N ALA A 270 8.37 -45.33 -10.51
CA ALA A 270 9.10 -44.75 -9.41
C ALA A 270 9.57 -43.34 -9.75
N TYR A 271 9.46 -42.43 -8.77
CA TYR A 271 9.83 -41.02 -8.90
C TYR A 271 10.72 -40.62 -7.72
N LEU A 272 11.78 -39.93 -8.02
CA LEU A 272 12.69 -39.39 -7.02
C LEU A 272 12.94 -37.90 -7.34
N THR A 273 12.85 -37.07 -6.31
CA THR A 273 13.09 -35.62 -6.42
C THR A 273 13.98 -35.18 -5.28
N PHE A 274 15.05 -34.47 -5.59
CA PHE A 274 15.90 -33.76 -4.65
C PHE A 274 15.82 -32.28 -4.90
N THR A 275 15.63 -31.50 -3.82
CA THR A 275 15.61 -30.03 -3.88
C THR A 275 16.57 -29.47 -2.84
N GLY A 276 17.23 -28.38 -3.22
CA GLY A 276 18.10 -27.64 -2.31
C GLY A 276 18.04 -26.14 -2.60
N ARG A 277 18.16 -25.33 -1.55
CA ARG A 277 18.19 -23.87 -1.66
C ARG A 277 19.08 -23.29 -0.58
N ASN A 278 19.86 -22.29 -0.95
CA ASN A 278 20.62 -21.47 -0.02
C ASN A 278 20.32 -19.99 -0.27
N ASP A 279 20.03 -19.26 0.81
CA ASP A 279 19.65 -17.84 0.79
C ASP A 279 20.61 -17.01 1.64
N TRP A 280 20.96 -15.84 1.15
CA TRP A 280 21.69 -14.79 1.85
C TRP A 280 20.78 -13.57 1.99
N SER A 281 20.66 -13.08 3.20
CA SER A 281 19.83 -11.91 3.53
C SER A 281 20.66 -10.82 4.19
N SER A 282 20.46 -9.57 3.77
CA SER A 282 21.09 -8.40 4.40
C SER A 282 20.64 -8.16 5.85
N THR A 283 19.61 -8.88 6.33
CA THR A 283 19.07 -8.75 7.68
C THR A 283 19.59 -9.82 8.63
N LEU A 284 20.38 -10.78 8.15
CA LEU A 284 21.04 -11.79 8.97
C LEU A 284 22.43 -11.29 9.38
N PRO A 285 22.89 -11.59 10.63
CA PRO A 285 24.24 -11.26 11.03
C PRO A 285 25.24 -12.02 10.16
N LEU A 286 26.36 -11.36 9.87
CA LEU A 286 27.53 -12.03 9.30
C LEU A 286 28.16 -12.87 10.41
N ASN A 287 28.17 -14.19 10.27
CA ASN A 287 28.91 -15.10 11.15
C ASN A 287 30.37 -15.11 10.74
#